data_381d7e46be6c228273566fb0c596a7f2
#
_entry.id   381d7e46be6c228273566fb0c596a7f2
#
_cell.length_a   1.000
_cell.length_b   1.000
_cell.length_c   1.000
_cell.angle_alpha   90.00
_cell.angle_beta   90.00
_cell.angle_gamma   90.00
#
_symmetry.space_group_name_H-M   'P 1'
#
loop_
_entity.id
_entity.type
_entity.pdbx_description
1 polymer ?
#
loop_
_entity_poly.entity_id
_entity_poly.type
_entity_poly.pdbx_seq_one_letter_code
_entity_poly.pdbx_strand_id
1 'polypeptide(L)'
;MATHYLARELIALGHHVRQVPPAYARPFRHAHKNDFRDAYAIAEAVQRPSTRFVPVKTDDQLDLQALHRVRSRLVSERTAVINQIRSFLLERGISVRQGLRFLRQQLPQILAKRIDVLSPRMIRIVEDLGTDWRRLDERIDGVTEEIEQLAHGSERCRQLMTVPGIGPIIASAMVAAIGNGTAFAKGRDFAAWLGLVPKQMSTGDRTILGRISKRGNRYLRMLFMQGARVILLRPTNWAKHGFGPWLMGAAKRLHHNVLATALANKLARIAWTVLAQQRNYETRAIADMV
;
A
#
# COMPACT_ATOMS: atom_id res chain seq x y z
N MET A 1 -14.66 13.84 5.37
CA MET A 1 -14.41 14.50 6.66
C MET A 1 -13.22 15.45 6.52
N ALA A 2 -13.42 16.71 6.82
CA ALA A 2 -12.42 17.79 6.70
C ALA A 2 -11.48 17.88 7.94
N THR A 3 -11.11 16.73 8.54
CA THR A 3 -10.39 16.71 9.83
C THR A 3 -9.02 17.43 9.77
N HIS A 4 -8.28 17.28 8.68
CA HIS A 4 -6.98 17.95 8.54
C HIS A 4 -7.15 19.45 8.26
N TYR A 5 -8.14 19.84 7.46
CA TYR A 5 -8.47 21.24 7.22
C TYR A 5 -8.82 21.94 8.55
N LEU A 6 -9.80 21.42 9.27
CA LEU A 6 -10.20 22.00 10.56
C LEU A 6 -9.03 22.07 11.56
N ALA A 7 -8.16 21.04 11.57
CA ALA A 7 -6.99 21.04 12.42
C ALA A 7 -6.01 22.16 12.06
N ARG A 8 -5.80 22.45 10.76
CA ARG A 8 -4.93 23.57 10.33
C ARG A 8 -5.52 24.92 10.68
N GLU A 9 -6.83 25.12 10.47
CA GLU A 9 -7.51 26.35 10.85
C GLU A 9 -7.40 26.62 12.36
N LEU A 10 -7.65 25.61 13.17
CA LEU A 10 -7.53 25.73 14.63
C LEU A 10 -6.08 26.02 15.08
N ILE A 11 -5.08 25.41 14.43
CA ILE A 11 -3.67 25.70 14.68
C ILE A 11 -3.33 27.15 14.30
N ALA A 12 -3.84 27.64 13.16
CA ALA A 12 -3.64 29.03 12.74
C ALA A 12 -4.26 30.03 13.71
N LEU A 13 -5.34 29.65 14.40
CA LEU A 13 -5.97 30.41 15.47
C LEU A 13 -5.25 30.27 16.83
N GLY A 14 -4.10 29.58 16.89
CA GLY A 14 -3.29 29.44 18.11
C GLY A 14 -3.68 28.26 19.00
N HIS A 15 -4.58 27.38 18.57
CA HIS A 15 -4.97 26.22 19.37
C HIS A 15 -3.98 25.06 19.26
N HIS A 16 -3.75 24.34 20.36
CA HIS A 16 -3.00 23.09 20.38
C HIS A 16 -3.89 21.91 19.97
N VAL A 17 -3.82 21.51 18.71
CA VAL A 17 -4.68 20.48 18.13
C VAL A 17 -4.05 19.08 18.18
N ARG A 18 -4.79 18.10 18.67
CA ARG A 18 -4.41 16.69 18.67
C ARG A 18 -5.46 15.85 17.94
N GLN A 19 -5.07 15.11 16.91
CA GLN A 19 -5.97 14.22 16.18
C GLN A 19 -5.92 12.82 16.78
N VAL A 20 -7.05 12.33 17.30
CA VAL A 20 -7.18 10.98 17.90
C VAL A 20 -7.75 10.01 16.87
N PRO A 21 -7.07 8.90 16.55
CA PRO A 21 -7.67 7.86 15.72
C PRO A 21 -8.90 7.25 16.39
N PRO A 22 -9.98 6.95 15.66
CA PRO A 22 -11.21 6.39 16.23
C PRO A 22 -11.01 5.12 17.06
N ALA A 23 -9.97 4.35 16.76
CA ALA A 23 -9.63 3.14 17.51
C ALA A 23 -9.28 3.40 18.98
N TYR A 24 -8.76 4.58 19.31
CA TYR A 24 -8.43 4.97 20.68
C TYR A 24 -9.60 5.59 21.45
N ALA A 25 -10.55 6.22 20.75
CA ALA A 25 -11.74 6.78 21.37
C ALA A 25 -12.84 5.73 21.61
N ARG A 26 -13.00 4.75 20.70
CA ARG A 26 -14.06 3.73 20.79
C ARG A 26 -14.17 3.00 22.15
N PRO A 27 -13.08 2.60 22.82
CA PRO A 27 -13.17 1.89 24.10
C PRO A 27 -13.83 2.71 25.21
N PHE A 28 -13.82 4.04 25.11
CA PHE A 28 -14.40 4.96 26.10
C PHE A 28 -15.84 5.35 25.79
N ARG A 29 -16.38 4.90 24.65
CA ARG A 29 -17.76 5.19 24.29
C ARG A 29 -18.68 4.17 24.95
N HIS A 30 -19.51 4.64 25.89
CA HIS A 30 -20.50 3.84 26.57
C HIS A 30 -21.85 3.85 25.82
N ALA A 31 -22.50 2.68 25.71
CA ALA A 31 -23.83 2.48 25.17
C ALA A 31 -24.04 3.01 23.72
N HIS A 32 -25.20 3.64 23.44
CA HIS A 32 -25.57 4.08 22.10
C HIS A 32 -24.76 5.26 21.60
N LYS A 33 -24.62 5.35 20.27
CA LYS A 33 -23.87 6.43 19.60
C LYS A 33 -24.68 7.74 19.66
N ASN A 34 -24.08 8.79 20.22
CA ASN A 34 -24.50 10.18 20.11
C ASN A 34 -23.28 11.10 20.25
N ASP A 35 -23.43 12.36 19.87
CA ASP A 35 -22.31 13.30 19.81
C ASP A 35 -21.74 13.65 21.18
N PHE A 36 -22.57 13.72 22.24
CA PHE A 36 -22.10 13.96 23.62
C PHE A 36 -21.20 12.80 24.10
N ARG A 37 -21.59 11.55 23.83
CA ARG A 37 -20.79 10.38 24.20
C ARG A 37 -19.53 10.25 23.37
N ASP A 38 -19.58 10.63 22.11
CA ASP A 38 -18.39 10.67 21.25
C ASP A 38 -17.43 11.75 21.73
N ALA A 39 -17.91 12.96 22.12
CA ALA A 39 -17.10 14.02 22.73
C ALA A 39 -16.46 13.57 24.05
N TYR A 40 -17.23 12.95 24.93
CA TYR A 40 -16.71 12.37 26.18
C TYR A 40 -15.62 11.33 25.91
N ALA A 41 -15.87 10.39 24.99
CA ALA A 41 -14.90 9.36 24.64
C ALA A 41 -13.60 9.93 24.06
N ILE A 42 -13.68 11.02 23.28
CA ILE A 42 -12.51 11.73 22.77
C ILE A 42 -11.75 12.43 23.91
N ALA A 43 -12.45 13.10 24.83
CA ALA A 43 -11.86 13.77 25.98
C ALA A 43 -11.10 12.77 26.89
N GLU A 44 -11.70 11.61 27.15
CA GLU A 44 -11.04 10.54 27.88
C GLU A 44 -9.81 9.99 27.13
N ALA A 45 -9.94 9.73 25.84
CA ALA A 45 -8.84 9.20 25.03
C ALA A 45 -7.63 10.14 24.97
N VAL A 46 -7.86 11.45 24.88
CA VAL A 46 -6.77 12.47 24.81
C VAL A 46 -5.90 12.49 26.06
N GLN A 47 -6.47 12.19 27.22
CA GLN A 47 -5.78 12.19 28.52
C GLN A 47 -4.95 10.94 28.76
N ARG A 48 -5.13 9.87 27.98
CA ARG A 48 -4.44 8.61 28.22
C ARG A 48 -3.00 8.60 27.66
N PRO A 49 -2.00 8.23 28.42
CA PRO A 49 -0.59 8.16 27.97
C PRO A 49 -0.38 7.19 26.81
N SER A 50 -1.24 6.18 26.69
CA SER A 50 -1.18 5.18 25.62
C SER A 50 -1.75 5.66 24.28
N THR A 51 -2.43 6.81 24.24
CA THR A 51 -3.04 7.33 23.01
C THR A 51 -1.96 7.87 22.06
N ARG A 52 -1.96 7.34 20.85
CA ARG A 52 -1.08 7.82 19.77
C ARG A 52 -1.86 8.75 18.87
N PHE A 53 -1.38 9.98 18.74
CA PHE A 53 -1.99 11.00 17.91
C PHE A 53 -1.56 10.87 16.44
N VAL A 54 -2.45 11.31 15.54
CA VAL A 54 -2.15 11.38 14.12
C VAL A 54 -1.62 12.78 13.80
N PRO A 55 -0.46 12.90 13.13
CA PRO A 55 0.04 14.20 12.69
C PRO A 55 -0.93 14.86 11.71
N VAL A 56 -1.05 16.19 11.83
CA VAL A 56 -1.80 16.98 10.86
C VAL A 56 -1.03 16.99 9.54
N LYS A 57 -1.70 16.66 8.46
CA LYS A 57 -1.09 16.61 7.12
C LYS A 57 -1.08 18.00 6.49
N THR A 58 -0.02 18.26 5.71
CA THR A 58 0.06 19.42 4.82
C THR A 58 -0.85 19.24 3.61
N ASP A 59 -1.11 20.32 2.87
CA ASP A 59 -1.90 20.24 1.63
C ASP A 59 -1.18 19.37 0.59
N ASP A 60 0.12 19.53 0.40
CA ASP A 60 0.93 18.67 -0.49
C ASP A 60 0.81 17.17 -0.16
N GLN A 61 0.78 16.83 1.14
CA GLN A 61 0.56 15.43 1.55
C GLN A 61 -0.84 14.94 1.21
N LEU A 62 -1.84 15.80 1.30
CA LEU A 62 -3.23 15.46 0.97
C LEU A 62 -3.41 15.32 -0.53
N ASP A 63 -2.81 16.18 -1.33
CA ASP A 63 -2.85 16.14 -2.80
C ASP A 63 -2.14 14.89 -3.32
N LEU A 64 -0.95 14.62 -2.82
CA LEU A 64 -0.24 13.38 -3.16
C LEU A 64 -1.04 12.13 -2.74
N GLN A 65 -1.72 12.17 -1.59
CA GLN A 65 -2.61 11.09 -1.18
C GLN A 65 -3.85 10.97 -2.10
N ALA A 66 -4.37 12.09 -2.61
CA ALA A 66 -5.47 12.11 -3.57
C ALA A 66 -5.06 11.46 -4.90
N LEU A 67 -3.88 11.80 -5.45
CA LEU A 67 -3.31 11.17 -6.64
C LEU A 67 -3.21 9.64 -6.48
N HIS A 68 -2.67 9.18 -5.35
CA HIS A 68 -2.60 7.74 -5.07
C HIS A 68 -3.98 7.07 -5.00
N ARG A 69 -4.99 7.74 -4.44
CA ARG A 69 -6.37 7.22 -4.36
C ARG A 69 -7.00 7.15 -5.75
N VAL A 70 -6.82 8.20 -6.56
CA VAL A 70 -7.29 8.23 -7.96
C VAL A 70 -6.65 7.09 -8.75
N ARG A 71 -5.32 6.96 -8.70
CA ARG A 71 -4.60 5.88 -9.36
C ARG A 71 -5.09 4.50 -8.92
N SER A 72 -5.27 4.28 -7.61
CA SER A 72 -5.75 3.01 -7.09
C SER A 72 -7.15 2.65 -7.57
N ARG A 73 -8.06 3.65 -7.68
CA ARG A 73 -9.40 3.49 -8.23
C ARG A 73 -9.34 3.10 -9.71
N LEU A 74 -8.59 3.85 -10.52
CA LEU A 74 -8.44 3.59 -11.96
C LEU A 74 -7.86 2.18 -12.23
N VAL A 75 -6.85 1.74 -11.46
CA VAL A 75 -6.30 0.38 -11.56
C VAL A 75 -7.35 -0.68 -11.22
N SER A 76 -8.22 -0.43 -10.24
CA SER A 76 -9.30 -1.34 -9.87
C SER A 76 -10.38 -1.40 -10.98
N GLU A 77 -10.77 -0.27 -11.55
CA GLU A 77 -11.71 -0.18 -12.67
C GLU A 77 -11.16 -0.91 -13.89
N ARG A 78 -9.89 -0.67 -14.26
CA ARG A 78 -9.23 -1.41 -15.33
C ARG A 78 -9.28 -2.94 -15.11
N THR A 79 -9.01 -3.37 -13.89
CA THR A 79 -9.05 -4.79 -13.55
C THR A 79 -10.46 -5.36 -13.70
N ALA A 80 -11.48 -4.60 -13.32
CA ALA A 80 -12.88 -5.01 -13.48
C ALA A 80 -13.25 -5.16 -14.96
N VAL A 81 -12.92 -4.17 -15.81
CA VAL A 81 -13.16 -4.22 -17.26
C VAL A 81 -12.48 -5.44 -17.90
N ILE A 82 -11.21 -5.69 -17.56
CA ILE A 82 -10.46 -6.83 -18.09
C ILE A 82 -11.07 -8.17 -17.68
N ASN A 83 -11.51 -8.28 -16.43
CA ASN A 83 -12.17 -9.50 -15.96
C ASN A 83 -13.54 -9.69 -16.65
N GLN A 84 -14.27 -8.62 -16.91
CA GLN A 84 -15.53 -8.65 -17.63
C GLN A 84 -15.34 -9.10 -19.08
N ILE A 85 -14.36 -8.57 -19.81
CA ILE A 85 -14.00 -9.02 -21.16
C ILE A 85 -13.69 -10.53 -21.14
N ARG A 86 -12.85 -10.97 -20.19
CA ARG A 86 -12.50 -12.40 -20.08
C ARG A 86 -13.69 -13.29 -19.79
N SER A 87 -14.59 -12.85 -18.93
CA SER A 87 -15.81 -13.58 -18.60
C SER A 87 -16.69 -13.75 -19.84
N PHE A 88 -16.91 -12.67 -20.60
CA PHE A 88 -17.71 -12.72 -21.82
C PHE A 88 -17.12 -13.63 -22.91
N LEU A 89 -15.80 -13.60 -23.07
CA LEU A 89 -15.10 -14.48 -23.98
C LEU A 89 -15.16 -15.95 -23.54
N LEU A 90 -14.99 -16.21 -22.24
CA LEU A 90 -15.02 -17.55 -21.68
C LEU A 90 -16.41 -18.21 -21.84
N GLU A 91 -17.51 -17.46 -21.66
CA GLU A 91 -18.88 -17.92 -21.91
C GLU A 91 -19.13 -18.32 -23.38
N ARG A 92 -18.24 -17.94 -24.28
CA ARG A 92 -18.23 -18.31 -25.68
C ARG A 92 -17.15 -19.35 -26.03
N GLY A 93 -16.59 -20.01 -25.02
CA GLY A 93 -15.55 -21.03 -25.20
C GLY A 93 -14.17 -20.47 -25.59
N ILE A 94 -13.98 -19.13 -25.53
CA ILE A 94 -12.71 -18.48 -25.86
C ILE A 94 -11.92 -18.25 -24.57
N SER A 95 -10.94 -19.11 -24.30
CA SER A 95 -10.04 -18.98 -23.15
C SER A 95 -8.84 -18.09 -23.48
N VAL A 96 -8.56 -17.09 -22.62
CA VAL A 96 -7.39 -16.23 -22.75
C VAL A 96 -6.49 -16.39 -21.54
N ARG A 97 -5.20 -16.59 -21.76
CA ARG A 97 -4.19 -16.74 -20.70
C ARG A 97 -4.23 -15.55 -19.73
N GLN A 98 -4.01 -15.83 -18.44
CA GLN A 98 -3.92 -14.78 -17.41
C GLN A 98 -2.77 -13.80 -17.67
N GLY A 99 -2.99 -12.51 -17.35
CA GLY A 99 -2.05 -11.43 -17.52
C GLY A 99 -2.55 -10.41 -18.55
N LEU A 100 -2.34 -9.13 -18.24
CA LEU A 100 -2.71 -7.97 -19.08
C LEU A 100 -2.15 -8.09 -20.49
N ARG A 101 -0.88 -8.47 -20.60
CA ARG A 101 -0.15 -8.57 -21.88
C ARG A 101 -0.83 -9.54 -22.84
N PHE A 102 -1.26 -10.71 -22.37
CA PHE A 102 -1.84 -11.74 -23.23
C PHE A 102 -3.20 -11.28 -23.80
N LEU A 103 -4.06 -10.73 -22.95
CA LEU A 103 -5.34 -10.22 -23.43
C LEU A 103 -5.15 -9.07 -24.44
N ARG A 104 -4.22 -8.13 -24.15
CA ARG A 104 -3.93 -7.01 -25.06
C ARG A 104 -3.49 -7.48 -26.45
N GLN A 105 -2.67 -8.52 -26.50
CA GLN A 105 -2.18 -9.11 -27.76
C GLN A 105 -3.26 -9.91 -28.51
N GLN A 106 -4.09 -10.65 -27.78
CA GLN A 106 -5.03 -11.59 -28.35
C GLN A 106 -6.38 -10.95 -28.71
N LEU A 107 -6.80 -9.92 -27.98
CA LEU A 107 -8.14 -9.33 -28.14
C LEU A 107 -8.43 -8.87 -29.57
N PRO A 108 -7.55 -8.14 -30.29
CA PRO A 108 -7.81 -7.74 -31.68
C PRO A 108 -7.95 -8.95 -32.62
N GLN A 109 -7.16 -9.99 -32.39
CA GLN A 109 -7.21 -11.22 -33.19
C GLN A 109 -8.49 -12.03 -32.95
N ILE A 110 -8.94 -12.08 -31.68
CA ILE A 110 -10.19 -12.74 -31.30
C ILE A 110 -11.37 -12.02 -31.98
N LEU A 111 -11.43 -10.72 -31.92
CA LEU A 111 -12.50 -9.92 -32.52
C LEU A 111 -12.55 -10.07 -34.06
N ALA A 112 -11.38 -10.19 -34.71
CA ALA A 112 -11.30 -10.36 -36.16
C ALA A 112 -11.59 -11.79 -36.64
N LYS A 113 -11.24 -12.84 -35.87
CA LYS A 113 -11.25 -14.22 -36.34
C LYS A 113 -12.40 -15.07 -35.79
N ARG A 114 -13.06 -14.63 -34.72
CA ARG A 114 -14.09 -15.45 -34.03
C ARG A 114 -15.51 -14.90 -34.25
N ILE A 115 -15.77 -14.39 -35.44
CA ILE A 115 -17.10 -13.93 -35.87
C ILE A 115 -18.10 -15.09 -35.92
N ASP A 116 -17.62 -16.33 -36.09
CA ASP A 116 -18.39 -17.56 -36.04
C ASP A 116 -19.02 -17.84 -34.67
N VAL A 117 -18.35 -17.42 -33.59
CA VAL A 117 -18.75 -17.70 -32.19
C VAL A 117 -19.32 -16.47 -31.49
N LEU A 118 -18.84 -15.27 -31.86
CA LEU A 118 -19.26 -14.01 -31.27
C LEU A 118 -20.36 -13.36 -32.10
N SER A 119 -21.54 -13.13 -31.51
CA SER A 119 -22.58 -12.34 -32.16
C SER A 119 -22.13 -10.91 -32.41
N PRO A 120 -22.67 -10.20 -33.42
CA PRO A 120 -22.34 -8.79 -33.70
C PRO A 120 -22.53 -7.89 -32.46
N ARG A 121 -23.53 -8.17 -31.64
CA ARG A 121 -23.75 -7.47 -30.37
C ARG A 121 -22.62 -7.72 -29.38
N MET A 122 -22.12 -8.95 -29.25
CA MET A 122 -21.03 -9.28 -28.33
C MET A 122 -19.71 -8.67 -28.81
N ILE A 123 -19.44 -8.66 -30.10
CA ILE A 123 -18.26 -8.00 -30.68
C ILE A 123 -18.26 -6.53 -30.30
N ARG A 124 -19.36 -5.79 -30.54
CA ARG A 124 -19.48 -4.38 -30.15
C ARG A 124 -19.28 -4.15 -28.66
N ILE A 125 -19.89 -4.97 -27.77
CA ILE A 125 -19.72 -4.84 -26.33
C ILE A 125 -18.25 -5.01 -25.92
N VAL A 126 -17.56 -5.99 -26.50
CA VAL A 126 -16.14 -6.25 -26.17
C VAL A 126 -15.22 -5.17 -26.76
N GLU A 127 -15.55 -4.59 -27.92
CA GLU A 127 -14.85 -3.44 -28.50
C GLU A 127 -15.00 -2.18 -27.65
N ASP A 128 -16.20 -1.89 -27.16
CA ASP A 128 -16.48 -0.78 -26.25
C ASP A 128 -15.68 -0.92 -24.95
N LEU A 129 -15.71 -2.10 -24.32
CA LEU A 129 -14.91 -2.39 -23.14
C LEU A 129 -13.39 -2.32 -23.42
N GLY A 130 -12.95 -2.72 -24.59
CA GLY A 130 -11.56 -2.58 -25.03
C GLY A 130 -11.14 -1.11 -25.18
N THR A 131 -12.07 -0.26 -25.60
CA THR A 131 -11.87 1.20 -25.69
C THR A 131 -11.81 1.83 -24.30
N ASP A 132 -12.72 1.44 -23.40
CA ASP A 132 -12.67 1.89 -21.99
C ASP A 132 -11.38 1.46 -21.32
N TRP A 133 -10.90 0.24 -21.57
CA TRP A 133 -9.62 -0.21 -21.06
C TRP A 133 -8.45 0.68 -21.54
N ARG A 134 -8.36 1.03 -22.81
CA ARG A 134 -7.32 1.94 -23.34
C ARG A 134 -7.36 3.29 -22.65
N ARG A 135 -8.54 3.90 -22.53
CA ARG A 135 -8.72 5.18 -21.81
C ARG A 135 -8.28 5.11 -20.34
N LEU A 136 -8.58 3.98 -19.67
CA LEU A 136 -8.13 3.77 -18.30
C LEU A 136 -6.60 3.62 -18.20
N ASP A 137 -5.96 2.93 -19.16
CA ASP A 137 -4.49 2.82 -19.20
C ASP A 137 -3.85 4.21 -19.36
N GLU A 138 -4.29 5.02 -20.34
CA GLU A 138 -3.79 6.38 -20.55
C GLU A 138 -3.91 7.25 -19.30
N ARG A 139 -5.04 7.18 -18.61
CA ARG A 139 -5.24 7.93 -17.35
C ARG A 139 -4.37 7.41 -16.21
N ILE A 140 -4.16 6.09 -16.12
CA ILE A 140 -3.28 5.47 -15.11
C ILE A 140 -1.83 5.91 -15.35
N ASP A 141 -1.42 5.93 -16.62
CA ASP A 141 -0.06 6.30 -16.99
C ASP A 141 0.19 7.77 -16.68
N GLY A 142 -0.72 8.70 -17.04
CA GLY A 142 -0.60 10.11 -16.72
C GLY A 142 -0.53 10.39 -15.20
N VAL A 143 -1.42 9.79 -14.39
CA VAL A 143 -1.37 9.93 -12.92
C VAL A 143 -0.10 9.28 -12.33
N THR A 144 0.37 8.19 -12.94
CA THR A 144 1.60 7.53 -12.49
C THR A 144 2.81 8.41 -12.74
N GLU A 145 2.91 9.00 -13.93
CA GLU A 145 3.98 9.93 -14.30
C GLU A 145 4.03 11.15 -13.37
N GLU A 146 2.88 11.76 -13.07
CA GLU A 146 2.78 12.87 -12.11
C GLU A 146 3.30 12.47 -10.72
N ILE A 147 2.90 11.30 -10.21
CA ILE A 147 3.39 10.78 -8.93
C ILE A 147 4.91 10.55 -8.97
N GLU A 148 5.44 10.02 -10.06
CA GLU A 148 6.87 9.77 -10.23
C GLU A 148 7.67 11.07 -10.28
N GLN A 149 7.20 12.08 -10.98
CA GLN A 149 7.82 13.42 -11.01
C GLN A 149 7.86 14.04 -9.61
N LEU A 150 6.75 14.02 -8.87
CA LEU A 150 6.70 14.49 -7.49
C LEU A 150 7.62 13.70 -6.56
N ALA A 151 7.73 12.39 -6.75
CA ALA A 151 8.64 11.56 -5.97
C ALA A 151 10.11 11.90 -6.25
N HIS A 152 10.50 12.12 -7.49
CA HIS A 152 11.86 12.51 -7.85
C HIS A 152 12.22 13.92 -7.38
N GLY A 153 11.25 14.84 -7.30
CA GLY A 153 11.40 16.18 -6.72
C GLY A 153 11.62 16.18 -5.19
N SER A 154 11.17 15.13 -4.49
CA SER A 154 11.21 15.05 -3.04
C SER A 154 12.47 14.34 -2.53
N GLU A 155 13.28 15.04 -1.68
CA GLU A 155 14.46 14.45 -1.05
C GLU A 155 14.12 13.18 -0.25
N ARG A 156 13.05 13.22 0.54
CA ARG A 156 12.59 12.07 1.32
C ARG A 156 12.24 10.87 0.46
N CYS A 157 11.62 11.11 -0.69
CA CYS A 157 11.32 10.03 -1.63
C CYS A 157 12.59 9.49 -2.28
N ARG A 158 13.57 10.35 -2.64
CA ARG A 158 14.86 9.91 -3.19
C ARG A 158 15.59 9.01 -2.20
N GLN A 159 15.65 9.39 -0.91
CA GLN A 159 16.23 8.56 0.14
C GLN A 159 15.51 7.20 0.25
N LEU A 160 14.17 7.19 0.25
CA LEU A 160 13.41 5.95 0.29
C LEU A 160 13.65 5.05 -0.92
N MET A 161 13.83 5.63 -2.11
CA MET A 161 14.09 4.87 -3.34
C MET A 161 15.47 4.21 -3.36
N THR A 162 16.38 4.55 -2.44
CA THR A 162 17.64 3.81 -2.25
C THR A 162 17.42 2.42 -1.64
N VAL A 163 16.24 2.18 -1.01
CA VAL A 163 15.91 0.88 -0.43
C VAL A 163 15.49 -0.09 -1.54
N PRO A 164 16.12 -1.28 -1.63
CA PRO A 164 15.74 -2.27 -2.63
C PRO A 164 14.24 -2.59 -2.60
N GLY A 165 13.60 -2.58 -3.77
CA GLY A 165 12.17 -2.87 -3.93
C GLY A 165 11.24 -1.71 -3.60
N ILE A 166 11.77 -0.53 -3.26
CA ILE A 166 10.98 0.69 -3.06
C ILE A 166 11.20 1.61 -4.26
N GLY A 167 10.17 1.72 -5.10
CA GLY A 167 10.14 2.67 -6.22
C GLY A 167 9.35 3.94 -5.87
N PRO A 168 9.20 4.86 -6.86
CA PRO A 168 8.55 6.15 -6.67
C PRO A 168 7.14 6.04 -6.04
N ILE A 169 6.34 5.09 -6.49
CA ILE A 169 4.97 4.87 -5.99
C ILE A 169 4.95 4.48 -4.51
N ILE A 170 5.89 3.64 -4.04
CA ILE A 170 5.93 3.23 -2.62
C ILE A 170 6.47 4.38 -1.78
N ALA A 171 7.53 5.04 -2.24
CA ALA A 171 8.17 6.16 -1.55
C ALA A 171 7.19 7.32 -1.34
N SER A 172 6.53 7.78 -2.41
CA SER A 172 5.57 8.88 -2.36
C SER A 172 4.32 8.54 -1.54
N ALA A 173 3.78 7.31 -1.66
CA ALA A 173 2.67 6.86 -0.83
C ALA A 173 3.03 6.83 0.65
N MET A 174 4.26 6.47 1.00
CA MET A 174 4.75 6.47 2.37
C MET A 174 4.86 7.89 2.92
N VAL A 175 5.49 8.81 2.18
CA VAL A 175 5.60 10.24 2.57
C VAL A 175 4.23 10.88 2.71
N ALA A 176 3.31 10.64 1.77
CA ALA A 176 1.93 11.12 1.85
C ALA A 176 1.17 10.59 3.08
N ALA A 177 1.47 9.37 3.52
CA ALA A 177 0.79 8.75 4.64
C ALA A 177 1.33 9.18 6.00
N ILE A 178 2.66 9.24 6.18
CA ILE A 178 3.32 9.39 7.48
C ILE A 178 4.30 10.57 7.57
N GLY A 179 4.42 11.38 6.50
CA GLY A 179 5.32 12.53 6.49
C GLY A 179 6.79 12.12 6.69
N ASN A 180 7.39 12.59 7.76
CA ASN A 180 8.77 12.26 8.16
C ASN A 180 8.88 11.01 9.06
N GLY A 181 7.79 10.35 9.36
CA GLY A 181 7.77 9.11 10.15
C GLY A 181 7.88 9.29 11.67
N THR A 182 7.94 10.53 12.19
CA THR A 182 8.09 10.83 13.64
C THR A 182 6.93 10.37 14.50
N ALA A 183 5.76 10.09 13.89
CA ALA A 183 4.61 9.52 14.60
C ALA A 183 4.87 8.11 15.16
N PHE A 184 5.95 7.46 14.76
CA PHE A 184 6.32 6.11 15.21
C PHE A 184 7.67 6.16 15.91
N ALA A 185 7.75 5.57 17.11
CA ALA A 185 9.00 5.51 17.86
C ALA A 185 10.00 4.51 17.26
N LYS A 186 9.51 3.45 16.63
CA LYS A 186 10.32 2.35 16.07
C LYS A 186 9.72 1.84 14.75
N GLY A 187 10.56 1.33 13.86
CA GLY A 187 10.10 0.71 12.61
C GLY A 187 9.15 -0.49 12.82
N ARG A 188 9.22 -1.15 13.97
CA ARG A 188 8.26 -2.19 14.37
C ARG A 188 6.84 -1.64 14.55
N ASP A 189 6.70 -0.42 15.07
CA ASP A 189 5.41 0.24 15.24
C ASP A 189 4.79 0.60 13.90
N PHE A 190 5.61 1.08 12.95
CA PHE A 190 5.16 1.31 11.58
C PHE A 190 4.71 0.03 10.89
N ALA A 191 5.48 -1.06 11.00
CA ALA A 191 5.09 -2.35 10.44
C ALA A 191 3.80 -2.91 11.08
N ALA A 192 3.60 -2.68 12.38
CA ALA A 192 2.38 -3.03 13.10
C ALA A 192 1.19 -2.17 12.62
N TRP A 193 1.42 -0.86 12.40
CA TRP A 193 0.42 0.03 11.84
C TRP A 193 0.02 -0.34 10.41
N LEU A 194 0.93 -0.89 9.61
CA LEU A 194 0.62 -1.47 8.30
C LEU A 194 -0.15 -2.79 8.39
N GLY A 195 -0.19 -3.41 9.56
CA GLY A 195 -0.80 -4.72 9.77
C GLY A 195 -0.01 -5.88 9.17
N LEU A 196 1.32 -5.73 9.07
CA LEU A 196 2.27 -6.76 8.61
C LEU A 196 2.81 -7.63 9.76
N VAL A 197 2.32 -7.43 10.98
CA VAL A 197 2.67 -8.25 12.14
C VAL A 197 1.63 -9.34 12.38
N PRO A 198 2.00 -10.50 12.94
CA PRO A 198 1.05 -11.56 13.30
C PRO A 198 -0.01 -11.07 14.30
N LYS A 199 -1.21 -11.62 14.21
CA LYS A 199 -2.16 -11.57 15.31
C LYS A 199 -1.62 -12.46 16.44
N GLN A 200 -1.70 -11.97 17.64
CA GLN A 200 -1.35 -12.73 18.82
C GLN A 200 -2.62 -13.04 19.61
N MET A 201 -2.78 -14.30 19.97
CA MET A 201 -3.78 -14.80 20.90
C MET A 201 -3.03 -15.61 21.97
N SER A 202 -2.71 -14.96 23.08
CA SER A 202 -1.96 -15.57 24.16
C SER A 202 -2.82 -15.66 25.40
N THR A 203 -2.80 -16.81 26.06
CA THR A 203 -3.46 -17.05 27.35
C THR A 203 -2.48 -17.79 28.28
N GLY A 204 -2.28 -17.27 29.47
CA GLY A 204 -1.26 -17.80 30.40
C GLY A 204 0.12 -17.83 29.71
N ASP A 205 0.82 -18.93 29.84
CA ASP A 205 2.17 -19.10 29.28
C ASP A 205 2.21 -19.52 27.82
N ARG A 206 1.05 -19.66 27.17
CA ARG A 206 0.97 -20.09 25.77
C ARG A 206 0.84 -18.91 24.83
N THR A 207 1.87 -18.72 23.97
CA THR A 207 1.83 -17.73 22.87
C THR A 207 1.38 -18.38 21.56
N ILE A 208 0.24 -17.93 21.00
CA ILE A 208 -0.26 -18.37 19.71
C ILE A 208 -0.17 -17.21 18.72
N LEU A 209 0.63 -17.40 17.67
CA LEU A 209 0.76 -16.45 16.57
C LEU A 209 -0.05 -16.91 15.37
N GLY A 210 -0.97 -16.07 14.91
CA GLY A 210 -1.78 -16.30 13.73
C GLY A 210 -1.25 -15.63 12.47
N ARG A 211 -2.11 -15.50 11.47
CA ARG A 211 -1.80 -14.71 10.25
C ARG A 211 -1.59 -13.24 10.58
N ILE A 212 -1.04 -12.47 9.62
CA ILE A 212 -0.87 -11.02 9.79
C ILE A 212 -2.19 -10.33 10.17
N SER A 213 -2.10 -9.28 10.98
CA SER A 213 -3.27 -8.60 11.56
C SER A 213 -4.15 -7.93 10.49
N LYS A 214 -3.57 -7.52 9.36
CA LYS A 214 -4.21 -6.75 8.28
C LYS A 214 -4.89 -5.45 8.77
N ARG A 215 -4.59 -4.97 9.97
CA ARG A 215 -5.06 -3.70 10.50
C ARG A 215 -4.35 -2.53 9.81
N GLY A 216 -4.91 -1.32 9.94
CA GLY A 216 -4.29 -0.09 9.45
C GLY A 216 -4.29 0.09 7.94
N ASN A 217 -3.25 0.71 7.38
CA ASN A 217 -3.26 1.18 5.99
C ASN A 217 -3.15 0.03 4.97
N ARG A 218 -4.30 -0.31 4.35
CA ARG A 218 -4.40 -1.39 3.36
C ARG A 218 -3.59 -1.09 2.10
N TYR A 219 -3.59 0.16 1.64
CA TYR A 219 -2.93 0.55 0.40
C TYR A 219 -1.41 0.40 0.51
N LEU A 220 -0.79 1.00 1.54
CA LEU A 220 0.64 0.85 1.77
C LEU A 220 1.05 -0.60 2.02
N ARG A 221 0.26 -1.35 2.79
CA ARG A 221 0.53 -2.80 2.97
C ARG A 221 0.59 -3.52 1.63
N MET A 222 -0.36 -3.26 0.72
CA MET A 222 -0.36 -3.83 -0.62
C MET A 222 0.91 -3.45 -1.39
N LEU A 223 1.30 -2.18 -1.35
CA LEU A 223 2.49 -1.70 -2.04
C LEU A 223 3.78 -2.35 -1.51
N PHE A 224 3.96 -2.45 -0.20
CA PHE A 224 5.11 -3.15 0.40
C PHE A 224 5.12 -4.65 0.05
N MET A 225 3.95 -5.29 -0.03
CA MET A 225 3.85 -6.67 -0.50
C MET A 225 4.27 -6.81 -1.97
N GLN A 226 3.93 -5.85 -2.83
CA GLN A 226 4.37 -5.85 -4.24
C GLN A 226 5.87 -5.59 -4.35
N GLY A 227 6.43 -4.64 -3.60
CA GLY A 227 7.87 -4.42 -3.53
C GLY A 227 8.64 -5.66 -3.10
N ALA A 228 8.14 -6.38 -2.08
CA ALA A 228 8.71 -7.65 -1.66
C ALA A 228 8.66 -8.71 -2.77
N ARG A 229 7.53 -8.84 -3.48
CA ARG A 229 7.39 -9.80 -4.58
C ARG A 229 8.34 -9.50 -5.74
N VAL A 230 8.55 -8.24 -6.09
CA VAL A 230 9.52 -7.83 -7.13
C VAL A 230 10.94 -8.31 -6.79
N ILE A 231 11.35 -8.20 -5.52
CA ILE A 231 12.64 -8.74 -5.06
C ILE A 231 12.67 -10.26 -5.19
N LEU A 232 11.61 -10.95 -4.75
CA LEU A 232 11.53 -12.41 -4.78
C LEU A 232 11.58 -13.01 -6.19
N LEU A 233 11.11 -12.25 -7.20
CA LEU A 233 11.17 -12.68 -8.61
C LEU A 233 12.60 -12.69 -9.20
N ARG A 234 13.59 -12.09 -8.51
CA ARG A 234 14.97 -12.00 -8.98
C ARG A 234 15.96 -12.56 -7.97
N PRO A 235 16.00 -13.89 -7.75
CA PRO A 235 16.85 -14.52 -6.74
C PRO A 235 18.35 -14.23 -6.93
N THR A 236 18.81 -14.09 -8.16
CA THR A 236 20.22 -13.76 -8.51
C THR A 236 20.70 -12.43 -7.93
N ASN A 237 19.77 -11.51 -7.62
CA ASN A 237 20.09 -10.21 -7.06
C ASN A 237 20.06 -10.19 -5.52
N TRP A 238 19.63 -11.26 -4.86
CA TRP A 238 19.45 -11.25 -3.40
C TRP A 238 20.77 -10.98 -2.65
N ALA A 239 21.87 -11.52 -3.12
CA ALA A 239 23.19 -11.33 -2.52
C ALA A 239 23.63 -9.85 -2.49
N LYS A 240 23.15 -9.03 -3.43
CA LYS A 240 23.46 -7.60 -3.52
C LYS A 240 22.78 -6.75 -2.44
N HIS A 241 21.77 -7.32 -1.76
CA HIS A 241 21.02 -6.63 -0.72
C HIS A 241 21.57 -6.97 0.66
N GLY A 242 21.70 -5.98 1.55
CA GLY A 242 22.20 -6.21 2.93
C GLY A 242 21.35 -7.15 3.79
N PHE A 243 20.20 -7.60 3.28
CA PHE A 243 19.35 -8.63 3.87
C PHE A 243 19.35 -9.95 3.07
N GLY A 244 20.24 -10.08 2.07
CA GLY A 244 20.34 -11.25 1.21
C GLY A 244 20.57 -12.56 1.94
N PRO A 245 21.54 -12.67 2.87
CA PRO A 245 21.76 -13.88 3.66
C PRO A 245 20.52 -14.33 4.45
N TRP A 246 19.81 -13.37 5.07
CA TRP A 246 18.55 -13.64 5.75
C TRP A 246 17.50 -14.18 4.77
N LEU A 247 17.40 -13.57 3.57
CA LEU A 247 16.41 -13.94 2.57
C LEU A 247 16.66 -15.36 2.03
N MET A 248 17.93 -15.69 1.75
CA MET A 248 18.33 -17.04 1.33
C MET A 248 18.03 -18.11 2.39
N GLY A 249 18.33 -17.82 3.65
CA GLY A 249 18.01 -18.72 4.77
C GLY A 249 16.50 -18.88 5.01
N ALA A 250 15.73 -17.79 4.85
CA ALA A 250 14.28 -17.82 5.02
C ALA A 250 13.56 -18.56 3.86
N ALA A 251 14.07 -18.44 2.64
CA ALA A 251 13.50 -19.10 1.45
C ALA A 251 13.55 -20.63 1.53
N LYS A 252 14.53 -21.19 2.24
CA LYS A 252 14.66 -22.65 2.42
C LYS A 252 13.54 -23.28 3.28
N ARG A 253 12.89 -22.48 4.13
CA ARG A 253 11.94 -22.97 5.17
C ARG A 253 10.54 -22.36 5.09
N LEU A 254 10.35 -21.26 4.35
CA LEU A 254 9.09 -20.54 4.31
C LEU A 254 8.41 -20.72 2.95
N HIS A 255 7.12 -20.97 2.97
CA HIS A 255 6.30 -20.90 1.75
C HIS A 255 6.39 -19.49 1.14
N HIS A 256 6.41 -19.40 -0.19
CA HIS A 256 6.61 -18.16 -0.95
C HIS A 256 5.76 -16.97 -0.47
N ASN A 257 4.48 -17.17 -0.19
CA ASN A 257 3.60 -16.08 0.28
C ASN A 257 3.94 -15.63 1.71
N VAL A 258 4.41 -16.53 2.57
CA VAL A 258 4.88 -16.20 3.92
C VAL A 258 6.18 -15.42 3.85
N LEU A 259 7.10 -15.86 2.97
CA LEU A 259 8.36 -15.17 2.70
C LEU A 259 8.12 -13.75 2.17
N ALA A 260 7.19 -13.56 1.22
CA ALA A 260 6.80 -12.24 0.72
C ALA A 260 6.29 -11.32 1.83
N THR A 261 5.48 -11.87 2.74
CA THR A 261 4.96 -11.12 3.89
C THR A 261 6.07 -10.74 4.89
N ALA A 262 6.97 -11.67 5.19
CA ALA A 262 8.10 -11.43 6.07
C ALA A 262 9.06 -10.38 5.49
N LEU A 263 9.32 -10.45 4.18
CA LEU A 263 10.13 -9.46 3.47
C LEU A 263 9.44 -8.10 3.44
N ALA A 264 8.13 -8.03 3.18
CA ALA A 264 7.36 -6.77 3.23
C ALA A 264 7.43 -6.09 4.60
N ASN A 265 7.35 -6.87 5.70
CA ASN A 265 7.55 -6.37 7.05
C ASN A 265 8.98 -5.82 7.24
N LYS A 266 10.00 -6.54 6.76
CA LYS A 266 11.41 -6.11 6.86
C LYS A 266 11.63 -4.82 6.05
N LEU A 267 11.12 -4.75 4.82
CA LEU A 267 11.21 -3.55 3.97
C LEU A 267 10.52 -2.35 4.62
N ALA A 268 9.33 -2.51 5.19
CA ALA A 268 8.63 -1.43 5.88
C ALA A 268 9.46 -0.88 7.05
N ARG A 269 10.11 -1.75 7.83
CA ARG A 269 10.97 -1.33 8.94
C ARG A 269 12.22 -0.60 8.47
N ILE A 270 12.85 -1.07 7.39
CA ILE A 270 14.02 -0.42 6.77
C ILE A 270 13.60 0.96 6.23
N ALA A 271 12.52 1.02 5.46
CA ALA A 271 12.01 2.27 4.90
C ALA A 271 11.69 3.31 5.97
N TRP A 272 11.07 2.89 7.07
CA TRP A 272 10.83 3.80 8.19
C TRP A 272 12.14 4.32 8.79
N THR A 273 13.17 3.48 8.95
CA THR A 273 14.47 3.90 9.48
C THR A 273 15.15 4.91 8.56
N VAL A 274 15.13 4.67 7.25
CA VAL A 274 15.65 5.60 6.23
C VAL A 274 14.95 6.96 6.34
N LEU A 275 13.62 6.95 6.40
CA LEU A 275 12.82 8.17 6.47
C LEU A 275 13.00 8.94 7.79
N ALA A 276 12.95 8.23 8.92
CA ALA A 276 13.06 8.85 10.25
C ALA A 276 14.47 9.38 10.55
N GLN A 277 15.50 8.77 9.98
CA GLN A 277 16.89 9.19 10.13
C GLN A 277 17.38 10.09 8.98
N GLN A 278 16.53 10.38 8.00
CA GLN A 278 16.83 11.25 6.85
C GLN A 278 18.16 10.89 6.16
N ARG A 279 18.40 9.60 5.93
CA ARG A 279 19.61 9.08 5.31
C ARG A 279 19.31 8.05 4.22
N ASN A 280 20.26 7.82 3.34
CA ASN A 280 20.16 6.76 2.34
C ASN A 280 20.24 5.36 2.98
N TYR A 281 19.69 4.38 2.28
CA TYR A 281 19.89 2.99 2.65
C TYR A 281 21.33 2.57 2.36
N GLU A 282 21.99 2.04 3.38
CA GLU A 282 23.31 1.45 3.27
C GLU A 282 23.24 -0.06 3.50
N THR A 283 23.84 -0.83 2.62
CA THR A 283 24.08 -2.25 2.87
C THR A 283 25.11 -2.34 4.00
N ARG A 284 24.71 -2.89 5.15
CA ARG A 284 25.71 -3.25 6.16
C ARG A 284 26.68 -4.22 5.51
N ALA A 285 27.94 -3.84 5.41
CA ALA A 285 29.02 -4.79 5.17
C ALA A 285 28.83 -5.91 6.20
N ILE A 286 28.85 -7.16 5.76
CA ILE A 286 28.96 -8.28 6.67
C ILE A 286 30.38 -8.12 7.23
N ALA A 287 30.50 -7.39 8.35
CA ALA A 287 31.72 -7.42 9.13
C ALA A 287 31.91 -8.88 9.50
N ASP A 288 33.02 -9.42 9.11
CA ASP A 288 33.47 -10.76 9.35
C ASP A 288 33.09 -11.19 10.77
N MET A 289 32.12 -12.09 10.84
CA MET A 289 31.95 -12.91 12.04
C MET A 289 32.98 -14.03 11.89
N VAL A 290 34.21 -13.72 12.28
CA VAL A 290 35.22 -14.71 12.65
C VAL A 290 34.87 -15.20 14.05
#